data_ccc4ba98f5a798cb4479bd13e37e81a7
#
_entry.id   ccc4ba98f5a798cb4479bd13e37e81a7
#
_cell.length_a   1.000
_cell.length_b   1.000
_cell.length_c   1.000
_cell.angle_alpha   90.00
_cell.angle_beta   90.00
_cell.angle_gamma   90.00
#
_symmetry.space_group_name_H-M   'P 1'
#
loop_
_entity.id
_entity.type
_entity.pdbx_description
1 polymer ?
#
loop_
_entity_poly.entity_id
_entity_poly.type
_entity_poly.pdbx_seq_one_letter_code
_entity_poly.pdbx_strand_id
1 'polypeptide(L)'
;LDHLNWVVQPNQNWWIKGPNGAGKSTLLSLITGDHPQAFANHVVIFGKQRGSGETIWDIKQKIGYVSSQLHLDYRVNCSVLDVIISGFFDSIGIYQQVPEAIRLKAMQWLARLNLTHLAKTPFRSLSWGQQRLLLITRAMVKHPPVLILDEPFQGLDGLNRKLVKHFIEQLVNNSKTQLLFVSHQDLDAPNCITHLFEFIRENDKYIYVQSAV
;
A
#
# COMPACT_ATOMS: atom_id res chain seq x y z
N LEU A 1 13.03 17.00 -0.53
CA LEU A 1 11.79 17.49 0.07
C LEU A 1 12.13 18.69 0.95
N ASP A 2 12.16 19.88 0.35
CA ASP A 2 12.52 21.10 1.07
C ASP A 2 11.24 21.73 1.65
N HIS A 3 11.25 22.04 2.96
CA HIS A 3 10.14 22.68 3.68
C HIS A 3 8.77 22.02 3.50
N LEU A 4 8.71 20.68 3.37
CA LEU A 4 7.47 19.95 3.22
C LEU A 4 6.69 19.91 4.53
N ASN A 5 5.48 20.48 4.53
CA ASN A 5 4.50 20.40 5.61
C ASN A 5 3.26 19.67 5.12
N TRP A 6 2.96 18.52 5.70
CA TRP A 6 1.80 17.72 5.34
C TRP A 6 1.21 17.04 6.56
N VAL A 7 -0.10 17.13 6.68
CA VAL A 7 -0.86 16.49 7.76
C VAL A 7 -2.00 15.70 7.16
N VAL A 8 -2.04 14.41 7.46
CA VAL A 8 -3.11 13.51 7.06
C VAL A 8 -4.07 13.34 8.23
N GLN A 9 -5.29 13.84 8.08
CA GLN A 9 -6.34 13.71 9.07
C GLN A 9 -7.13 12.40 8.91
N PRO A 10 -7.81 11.89 9.95
CA PRO A 10 -8.71 10.75 9.81
C PRO A 10 -9.73 10.94 8.68
N ASN A 11 -10.06 9.86 7.97
CA ASN A 11 -11.01 9.82 6.85
C ASN A 11 -10.57 10.60 5.59
N GLN A 12 -9.31 10.97 5.48
CA GLN A 12 -8.76 11.56 4.27
C GLN A 12 -8.06 10.49 3.42
N ASN A 13 -8.52 10.28 2.21
CA ASN A 13 -7.85 9.45 1.22
C ASN A 13 -7.07 10.36 0.27
N TRP A 14 -5.76 10.19 0.22
CA TRP A 14 -4.86 11.07 -0.50
C TRP A 14 -4.33 10.44 -1.78
N TRP A 15 -4.36 11.21 -2.85
CA TRP A 15 -3.61 10.92 -4.05
C TRP A 15 -2.32 11.72 -4.06
N ILE A 16 -1.18 11.05 -4.04
CA ILE A 16 0.16 11.63 -4.14
C ILE A 16 0.58 11.55 -5.60
N LYS A 17 0.53 12.69 -6.29
CA LYS A 17 0.77 12.82 -7.71
C LYS A 17 2.08 13.56 -7.97
N GLY A 18 2.74 13.26 -9.08
CA GLY A 18 3.92 13.99 -9.55
C GLY A 18 4.80 13.16 -10.47
N PRO A 19 5.72 13.82 -11.20
CA PRO A 19 6.61 13.13 -12.12
C PRO A 19 7.60 12.21 -11.41
N ASN A 20 8.26 11.35 -12.19
CA ASN A 20 9.33 10.51 -11.67
C ASN A 20 10.47 11.39 -11.15
N GLY A 21 11.09 11.02 -10.04
CA GLY A 21 12.14 11.80 -9.40
C GLY A 21 11.68 12.97 -8.53
N ALA A 22 10.36 13.26 -8.44
CA ALA A 22 9.83 14.36 -7.62
C ALA A 22 9.95 14.17 -6.10
N GLY A 23 10.34 12.96 -5.64
CA GLY A 23 10.48 12.67 -4.21
C GLY A 23 9.32 11.87 -3.61
N LYS A 24 8.38 11.34 -4.41
CA LYS A 24 7.25 10.51 -3.94
C LYS A 24 7.72 9.32 -3.10
N SER A 25 8.68 8.55 -3.61
CA SER A 25 9.23 7.38 -2.89
C SER A 25 9.99 7.79 -1.62
N THR A 26 10.65 8.95 -1.62
CA THR A 26 11.28 9.52 -0.41
C THR A 26 10.22 9.88 0.62
N LEU A 27 9.12 10.51 0.22
CA LEU A 27 7.99 10.80 1.11
C LEU A 27 7.42 9.52 1.71
N LEU A 28 7.19 8.48 0.89
CA LEU A 28 6.70 7.19 1.37
C LEU A 28 7.67 6.54 2.35
N SER A 29 8.97 6.57 2.07
CA SER A 29 9.97 5.98 2.97
C SER A 29 10.08 6.71 4.32
N LEU A 30 9.78 8.01 4.38
CA LEU A 30 9.62 8.75 5.63
C LEU A 30 8.40 8.24 6.43
N ILE A 31 7.27 8.00 5.75
CA ILE A 31 6.03 7.51 6.38
C ILE A 31 6.20 6.07 6.88
N THR A 32 6.83 5.19 6.08
CA THR A 32 7.05 3.80 6.47
C THR A 32 8.16 3.62 7.51
N GLY A 33 8.89 4.71 7.80
CA GLY A 33 9.98 4.72 8.77
C GLY A 33 11.29 4.14 8.26
N ASP A 34 11.41 3.88 6.96
CA ASP A 34 12.60 3.29 6.35
C ASP A 34 13.68 4.34 6.01
N HIS A 35 13.37 5.64 6.06
CA HIS A 35 14.31 6.71 5.71
C HIS A 35 15.02 7.29 6.92
N PRO A 36 16.37 7.36 6.93
CA PRO A 36 17.13 7.87 8.09
C PRO A 36 16.78 9.30 8.48
N GLN A 37 16.46 10.16 7.52
CA GLN A 37 16.07 11.56 7.78
C GLN A 37 14.75 11.70 8.54
N ALA A 38 13.97 10.64 8.73
CA ALA A 38 12.79 10.68 9.58
C ALA A 38 13.11 11.06 11.03
N PHE A 39 14.34 10.79 11.48
CA PHE A 39 14.81 11.15 12.82
C PHE A 39 15.37 12.58 12.92
N ALA A 40 15.81 13.16 11.80
CA ALA A 40 16.36 14.51 11.72
C ALA A 40 15.29 15.59 11.45
N ASN A 41 14.06 15.18 11.14
CA ASN A 41 12.97 16.06 10.81
C ASN A 41 11.79 15.85 11.78
N HIS A 42 10.85 16.81 11.82
CA HIS A 42 9.64 16.67 12.61
C HIS A 42 8.63 15.77 11.90
N VAL A 43 8.79 14.46 12.07
CA VAL A 43 7.90 13.45 11.49
C VAL A 43 7.10 12.78 12.59
N VAL A 44 5.78 12.96 12.57
CA VAL A 44 4.83 12.34 13.52
C VAL A 44 4.00 11.30 12.77
N ILE A 45 4.02 10.05 13.25
CA ILE A 45 3.29 8.94 12.64
C ILE A 45 2.40 8.32 13.72
N PHE A 46 1.09 8.24 13.46
CA PHE A 46 0.10 7.75 14.42
C PHE A 46 0.21 8.43 15.81
N GLY A 47 0.46 9.75 15.82
CA GLY A 47 0.55 10.55 17.04
C GLY A 47 1.89 10.43 17.79
N LYS A 48 2.87 9.69 17.28
CA LYS A 48 4.21 9.56 17.88
C LYS A 48 5.27 10.19 16.98
N GLN A 49 6.09 11.06 17.55
CA GLN A 49 7.25 11.62 16.84
C GLN A 49 8.30 10.53 16.61
N ARG A 50 8.90 10.50 15.43
CA ARG A 50 9.98 9.54 15.12
C ARG A 50 11.15 9.75 16.07
N GLY A 51 11.64 8.64 16.65
CA GLY A 51 12.71 8.66 17.65
C GLY A 51 12.25 8.83 19.09
N SER A 52 10.94 8.83 19.37
CA SER A 52 10.39 8.92 20.74
C SER A 52 10.29 7.55 21.46
N GLY A 53 10.95 6.51 20.92
CA GLY A 53 10.98 5.16 21.51
C GLY A 53 10.12 4.12 20.78
N GLU A 54 9.41 4.50 19.72
CA GLU A 54 8.70 3.55 18.86
C GLU A 54 9.68 2.76 17.96
N THR A 55 9.35 1.51 17.72
CA THR A 55 10.08 0.65 16.79
C THR A 55 9.52 0.79 15.38
N ILE A 56 10.32 0.42 14.38
CA ILE A 56 9.85 0.34 12.99
C ILE A 56 8.70 -0.66 12.83
N TRP A 57 8.68 -1.70 13.65
CA TRP A 57 7.62 -2.72 13.65
C TRP A 57 6.29 -2.16 14.13
N ASP A 58 6.29 -1.24 15.11
CA ASP A 58 5.06 -0.56 15.57
C ASP A 58 4.41 0.24 14.47
N ILE A 59 5.20 0.77 13.53
CA ILE A 59 4.71 1.49 12.35
C ILE A 59 4.24 0.50 11.29
N LYS A 60 5.07 -0.48 10.92
CA LYS A 60 4.79 -1.46 9.86
C LYS A 60 3.54 -2.30 10.14
N GLN A 61 3.26 -2.59 11.41
CA GLN A 61 2.01 -3.28 11.78
C GLN A 61 0.75 -2.47 11.47
N LYS A 62 0.84 -1.14 11.43
CA LYS A 62 -0.28 -0.22 11.17
C LYS A 62 -0.37 0.23 9.72
N ILE A 63 0.58 -0.17 8.88
CA ILE A 63 0.62 0.21 7.46
C ILE A 63 0.53 -1.04 6.59
N GLY A 64 -0.45 -1.08 5.71
CA GLY A 64 -0.43 -1.97 4.56
C GLY A 64 0.35 -1.29 3.43
N TYR A 65 1.38 -1.93 2.89
CA TYR A 65 2.20 -1.35 1.83
C TYR A 65 2.30 -2.28 0.63
N VAL A 66 1.99 -1.75 -0.54
CA VAL A 66 2.17 -2.44 -1.83
C VAL A 66 2.82 -1.49 -2.82
N SER A 67 3.94 -1.91 -3.38
CA SER A 67 4.62 -1.21 -4.48
C SER A 67 4.77 -2.13 -5.69
N SER A 68 5.07 -1.54 -6.84
CA SER A 68 5.44 -2.31 -8.02
C SER A 68 6.72 -3.10 -7.79
N GLN A 69 7.67 -2.54 -7.02
CA GLN A 69 8.91 -3.22 -6.66
C GLN A 69 8.63 -4.46 -5.79
N LEU A 70 7.76 -4.37 -4.79
CA LEU A 70 7.35 -5.52 -3.98
C LEU A 70 6.81 -6.65 -4.86
N HIS A 71 6.03 -6.33 -5.90
CA HIS A 71 5.50 -7.33 -6.82
C HIS A 71 6.61 -8.03 -7.60
N LEU A 72 7.60 -7.29 -8.09
CA LEU A 72 8.75 -7.85 -8.80
C LEU A 72 9.63 -8.71 -7.88
N ASP A 73 9.78 -8.30 -6.63
CA ASP A 73 10.63 -8.95 -5.63
C ASP A 73 9.95 -10.15 -4.96
N TYR A 74 8.62 -10.29 -5.14
CA TYR A 74 7.87 -11.41 -4.57
C TYR A 74 8.17 -12.74 -5.29
N ARG A 75 9.43 -13.20 -5.12
CA ARG A 75 9.98 -14.38 -5.82
C ARG A 75 9.89 -15.68 -5.03
N VAL A 76 9.27 -15.65 -3.86
CA VAL A 76 9.12 -16.83 -3.01
C VAL A 76 8.20 -17.83 -3.69
N ASN A 77 8.62 -19.10 -3.69
CA ASN A 77 7.79 -20.20 -4.18
C ASN A 77 6.77 -20.57 -3.11
N CYS A 78 5.60 -19.95 -3.18
CA CYS A 78 4.52 -20.12 -2.21
C CYS A 78 3.17 -20.22 -2.94
N SER A 79 2.20 -20.80 -2.26
CA SER A 79 0.83 -20.86 -2.75
C SER A 79 0.11 -19.51 -2.61
N VAL A 80 -1.00 -19.35 -3.31
CA VAL A 80 -1.90 -18.20 -3.17
C VAL A 80 -2.33 -17.99 -1.72
N LEU A 81 -2.67 -19.09 -1.02
CA LEU A 81 -3.05 -19.04 0.39
C LEU A 81 -1.89 -18.55 1.27
N ASP A 82 -0.67 -19.01 1.01
CA ASP A 82 0.52 -18.61 1.78
C ASP A 82 0.85 -17.13 1.58
N VAL A 83 0.61 -16.57 0.38
CA VAL A 83 0.74 -15.12 0.16
C VAL A 83 -0.17 -14.35 1.10
N ILE A 84 -1.45 -14.72 1.20
CA ILE A 84 -2.40 -14.05 2.09
C ILE A 84 -2.00 -14.23 3.56
N ILE A 85 -1.64 -15.46 3.96
CA ILE A 85 -1.19 -15.76 5.33
C ILE A 85 0.03 -14.93 5.71
N SER A 86 0.99 -14.77 4.81
CA SER A 86 2.22 -14.00 5.06
C SER A 86 1.96 -12.54 5.44
N GLY A 87 0.81 -11.99 5.03
CA GLY A 87 0.38 -10.64 5.40
C GLY A 87 0.09 -10.46 6.89
N PHE A 88 -0.31 -11.51 7.59
CA PHE A 88 -0.52 -11.46 9.04
C PHE A 88 0.80 -11.34 9.83
N PHE A 89 1.91 -11.70 9.19
CA PHE A 89 3.25 -11.74 9.79
C PHE A 89 4.20 -10.66 9.23
N ASP A 90 3.75 -9.82 8.32
CA ASP A 90 4.56 -8.82 7.60
C ASP A 90 5.81 -9.40 6.92
N SER A 91 5.79 -10.67 6.56
CA SER A 91 6.91 -11.39 5.95
C SER A 91 6.66 -11.70 4.47
N ILE A 92 7.72 -11.84 3.69
CA ILE A 92 7.65 -12.44 2.35
C ILE A 92 7.84 -13.95 2.54
N GLY A 93 6.74 -14.71 2.46
CA GLY A 93 6.71 -16.13 2.79
C GLY A 93 6.35 -16.43 4.25
N ILE A 94 6.27 -17.70 4.60
CA ILE A 94 5.89 -18.18 5.92
C ILE A 94 7.08 -18.94 6.53
N TYR A 95 7.55 -18.50 7.69
CA TYR A 95 8.73 -19.04 8.38
C TYR A 95 8.42 -19.59 9.77
N GLN A 96 7.14 -19.70 10.11
CA GLN A 96 6.69 -20.15 11.42
C GLN A 96 5.42 -21.00 11.29
N GLN A 97 5.05 -21.68 12.36
CA GLN A 97 3.77 -22.40 12.38
C GLN A 97 2.60 -21.42 12.29
N VAL A 98 1.66 -21.74 11.41
CA VAL A 98 0.49 -20.91 11.15
C VAL A 98 -0.67 -21.42 12.00
N PRO A 99 -1.19 -20.61 12.95
CA PRO A 99 -2.40 -20.95 13.69
C PRO A 99 -3.58 -21.19 12.74
N GLU A 100 -4.42 -22.17 13.06
CA GLU A 100 -5.58 -22.51 12.23
C GLU A 100 -6.53 -21.32 12.06
N ALA A 101 -6.70 -20.49 13.09
CA ALA A 101 -7.50 -19.27 13.02
C ALA A 101 -7.02 -18.28 11.94
N ILE A 102 -5.70 -18.16 11.72
CA ILE A 102 -5.12 -17.32 10.66
C ILE A 102 -5.39 -17.95 9.29
N ARG A 103 -5.24 -19.26 9.17
CA ARG A 103 -5.56 -19.99 7.93
C ARG A 103 -7.01 -19.81 7.52
N LEU A 104 -7.94 -19.92 8.46
CA LEU A 104 -9.37 -19.69 8.22
C LEU A 104 -9.65 -18.26 7.78
N LYS A 105 -9.06 -17.24 8.43
CA LYS A 105 -9.18 -15.84 8.01
C LYS A 105 -8.63 -15.62 6.60
N ALA A 106 -7.49 -16.22 6.26
CA ALA A 106 -6.92 -16.11 4.92
C ALA A 106 -7.84 -16.76 3.87
N MET A 107 -8.45 -17.90 4.17
CA MET A 107 -9.45 -18.53 3.29
C MET A 107 -10.70 -17.67 3.11
N GLN A 108 -11.17 -16.98 4.15
CA GLN A 108 -12.28 -16.02 4.04
C GLN A 108 -11.96 -14.86 3.09
N TRP A 109 -10.71 -14.35 3.12
CA TRP A 109 -10.27 -13.34 2.17
C TRP A 109 -10.27 -13.86 0.73
N LEU A 110 -9.78 -15.08 0.50
CA LEU A 110 -9.85 -15.72 -0.83
C LEU A 110 -11.29 -15.94 -1.30
N ALA A 111 -12.20 -16.28 -0.39
CA ALA A 111 -13.62 -16.43 -0.72
C ALA A 111 -14.25 -15.10 -1.18
N ARG A 112 -13.92 -13.98 -0.53
CA ARG A 112 -14.37 -12.64 -0.95
C ARG A 112 -13.90 -12.26 -2.35
N LEU A 113 -12.74 -12.78 -2.77
CA LEU A 113 -12.17 -12.57 -4.11
C LEU A 113 -12.67 -13.59 -5.15
N ASN A 114 -13.47 -14.60 -4.74
CA ASN A 114 -13.82 -15.77 -5.56
C ASN A 114 -12.59 -16.57 -6.03
N LEU A 115 -11.49 -16.55 -5.27
CA LEU A 115 -10.21 -17.20 -5.60
C LEU A 115 -9.92 -18.44 -4.73
N THR A 116 -10.90 -18.96 -4.00
CA THR A 116 -10.73 -20.13 -3.11
C THR A 116 -10.21 -21.36 -3.87
N HIS A 117 -10.66 -21.55 -5.11
CA HIS A 117 -10.22 -22.65 -5.97
C HIS A 117 -8.74 -22.58 -6.35
N LEU A 118 -8.11 -21.41 -6.23
CA LEU A 118 -6.70 -21.17 -6.49
C LEU A 118 -5.82 -21.24 -5.22
N ALA A 119 -6.38 -21.55 -4.04
CA ALA A 119 -5.66 -21.49 -2.76
C ALA A 119 -4.32 -22.25 -2.77
N LYS A 120 -4.25 -23.39 -3.43
CA LYS A 120 -3.04 -24.24 -3.54
C LYS A 120 -2.20 -23.95 -4.79
N THR A 121 -2.67 -23.09 -5.68
CA THR A 121 -1.97 -22.74 -6.93
C THR A 121 -0.72 -21.93 -6.60
N PRO A 122 0.42 -22.16 -7.29
CA PRO A 122 1.60 -21.31 -7.14
C PRO A 122 1.28 -19.85 -7.49
N PHE A 123 1.61 -18.91 -6.59
CA PHE A 123 1.32 -17.48 -6.79
C PHE A 123 1.85 -16.96 -8.13
N ARG A 124 3.05 -17.39 -8.52
CA ARG A 124 3.72 -16.94 -9.75
C ARG A 124 3.07 -17.44 -11.05
N SER A 125 2.20 -18.45 -10.99
CA SER A 125 1.47 -18.95 -12.17
C SER A 125 0.20 -18.15 -12.47
N LEU A 126 -0.18 -17.22 -11.60
CA LEU A 126 -1.34 -16.36 -11.81
C LEU A 126 -1.06 -15.22 -12.78
N SER A 127 -2.13 -14.64 -13.34
CA SER A 127 -2.01 -13.40 -14.11
C SER A 127 -1.51 -12.24 -13.25
N TRP A 128 -0.88 -11.24 -13.87
CA TRP A 128 -0.40 -10.03 -13.17
C TRP A 128 -1.51 -9.33 -12.38
N GLY A 129 -2.72 -9.25 -12.94
CA GLY A 129 -3.87 -8.68 -12.26
C GLY A 129 -4.26 -9.46 -11.00
N GLN A 130 -4.33 -10.79 -11.09
CA GLN A 130 -4.62 -11.65 -9.93
C GLN A 130 -3.53 -11.53 -8.86
N GLN A 131 -2.25 -11.53 -9.26
CA GLN A 131 -1.14 -11.32 -8.34
C GLN A 131 -1.26 -9.96 -7.63
N ARG A 132 -1.61 -8.89 -8.34
CA ARG A 132 -1.79 -7.56 -7.77
C ARG A 132 -2.93 -7.53 -6.75
N LEU A 133 -4.08 -8.12 -7.08
CA LEU A 133 -5.21 -8.24 -6.14
C LEU A 133 -4.80 -8.98 -4.86
N LEU A 134 -4.05 -10.07 -4.98
CA LEU A 134 -3.57 -10.84 -3.83
C LEU A 134 -2.58 -10.05 -2.97
N LEU A 135 -1.66 -9.28 -3.56
CA LEU A 135 -0.72 -8.45 -2.81
C LEU A 135 -1.44 -7.30 -2.06
N ILE A 136 -2.46 -6.69 -2.68
CA ILE A 136 -3.30 -5.69 -2.01
C ILE A 136 -4.08 -6.35 -0.86
N THR A 137 -4.67 -7.53 -1.10
CA THR A 137 -5.37 -8.29 -0.07
C THR A 137 -4.42 -8.65 1.08
N ARG A 138 -3.22 -9.13 0.77
CA ARG A 138 -2.16 -9.40 1.74
C ARG A 138 -1.86 -8.19 2.63
N ALA A 139 -1.79 -7.00 2.08
CA ALA A 139 -1.56 -5.78 2.83
C ALA A 139 -2.76 -5.40 3.74
N MET A 140 -3.97 -5.85 3.37
CA MET A 140 -5.23 -5.53 4.08
C MET A 140 -5.66 -6.55 5.14
N VAL A 141 -5.07 -7.76 5.18
CA VAL A 141 -5.54 -8.85 6.09
C VAL A 141 -5.51 -8.50 7.57
N LYS A 142 -4.65 -7.56 7.96
CA LYS A 142 -4.55 -7.04 9.34
C LYS A 142 -5.50 -5.86 9.62
N HIS A 143 -6.27 -5.42 8.64
CA HIS A 143 -7.08 -4.20 8.71
C HIS A 143 -6.25 -2.99 9.15
N PRO A 144 -5.16 -2.65 8.45
CA PRO A 144 -4.28 -1.55 8.86
C PRO A 144 -5.04 -0.22 8.81
N PRO A 145 -4.75 0.74 9.72
CA PRO A 145 -5.29 2.09 9.65
C PRO A 145 -4.97 2.82 8.35
N VAL A 146 -3.81 2.54 7.74
CA VAL A 146 -3.36 3.16 6.49
C VAL A 146 -2.93 2.09 5.49
N LEU A 147 -3.43 2.21 4.26
CA LEU A 147 -3.00 1.45 3.10
C LEU A 147 -2.24 2.37 2.15
N ILE A 148 -1.00 2.05 1.86
CA ILE A 148 -0.17 2.76 0.88
C ILE A 148 -0.07 1.90 -0.37
N LEU A 149 -0.47 2.46 -1.50
CA LEU A 149 -0.38 1.83 -2.81
C LEU A 149 0.52 2.68 -3.72
N ASP A 150 1.72 2.20 -3.98
CA ASP A 150 2.72 2.88 -4.81
C ASP A 150 2.73 2.30 -6.22
N GLU A 151 2.23 3.08 -7.18
CA GLU A 151 2.05 2.71 -8.59
C GLU A 151 1.34 1.36 -8.77
N PRO A 152 0.14 1.15 -8.16
CA PRO A 152 -0.48 -0.18 -8.11
C PRO A 152 -0.95 -0.69 -9.47
N PHE A 153 -1.06 0.17 -10.48
CA PHE A 153 -1.54 -0.22 -11.82
C PHE A 153 -0.41 -0.41 -12.84
N GLN A 154 0.84 -0.21 -12.42
CA GLN A 154 1.98 -0.40 -13.31
C GLN A 154 2.05 -1.85 -13.84
N GLY A 155 2.19 -2.00 -15.16
CA GLY A 155 2.25 -3.30 -15.83
C GLY A 155 0.91 -4.01 -16.04
N LEU A 156 -0.23 -3.37 -15.66
CA LEU A 156 -1.57 -3.93 -15.89
C LEU A 156 -2.15 -3.43 -17.22
N ASP A 157 -2.80 -4.33 -17.93
CA ASP A 157 -3.66 -3.98 -19.05
C ASP A 157 -4.93 -3.24 -18.59
N GLY A 158 -5.70 -2.70 -19.55
CA GLY A 158 -6.86 -1.87 -19.25
C GLY A 158 -7.97 -2.58 -18.46
N LEU A 159 -8.17 -3.90 -18.68
CA LEU A 159 -9.18 -4.67 -17.96
C LEU A 159 -8.74 -4.92 -16.51
N ASN A 160 -7.52 -5.43 -16.33
CA ASN A 160 -6.96 -5.68 -15.00
C ASN A 160 -6.83 -4.38 -14.18
N ARG A 161 -6.50 -3.25 -14.82
CA ARG A 161 -6.46 -1.92 -14.18
C ARG A 161 -7.84 -1.56 -13.61
N LYS A 162 -8.92 -1.71 -14.39
CA LYS A 162 -10.30 -1.44 -13.91
C LYS A 162 -10.69 -2.35 -12.76
N LEU A 163 -10.36 -3.64 -12.84
CA LEU A 163 -10.66 -4.61 -11.78
C LEU A 163 -9.94 -4.26 -10.47
N VAL A 164 -8.64 -3.97 -10.54
CA VAL A 164 -7.84 -3.60 -9.35
C VAL A 164 -8.32 -2.26 -8.78
N LYS A 165 -8.65 -1.27 -9.62
CA LYS A 165 -9.19 0.01 -9.18
C LYS A 165 -10.51 -0.18 -8.42
N HIS A 166 -11.45 -0.92 -8.99
CA HIS A 166 -12.73 -1.21 -8.34
C HIS A 166 -12.53 -1.96 -7.00
N PHE A 167 -11.61 -2.91 -6.96
CA PHE A 167 -11.28 -3.65 -5.74
C PHE A 167 -10.73 -2.72 -4.65
N ILE A 168 -9.82 -1.80 -4.98
CA ILE A 168 -9.29 -0.80 -4.04
C ILE A 168 -10.44 0.05 -3.48
N GLU A 169 -11.33 0.55 -4.33
CA GLU A 169 -12.50 1.34 -3.93
C GLU A 169 -13.41 0.56 -2.96
N GLN A 170 -13.69 -0.70 -3.27
CA GLN A 170 -14.49 -1.56 -2.39
C GLN A 170 -13.81 -1.79 -1.03
N LEU A 171 -12.51 -2.01 -1.01
CA LEU A 171 -11.75 -2.20 0.24
C LEU A 171 -11.81 -0.96 1.12
N VAL A 172 -11.57 0.22 0.55
CA VAL A 172 -11.53 1.49 1.28
C VAL A 172 -12.93 1.87 1.77
N ASN A 173 -13.94 1.81 0.91
CA ASN A 173 -15.32 2.18 1.26
C ASN A 173 -15.95 1.26 2.32
N ASN A 174 -15.52 0.01 2.40
CA ASN A 174 -16.03 -0.98 3.36
C ASN A 174 -15.13 -1.16 4.59
N SER A 175 -14.17 -0.27 4.82
CA SER A 175 -13.26 -0.32 5.97
C SER A 175 -13.03 1.07 6.56
N LYS A 176 -12.30 1.12 7.68
CA LYS A 176 -11.80 2.36 8.28
C LYS A 176 -10.36 2.68 7.84
N THR A 177 -9.85 1.96 6.85
CA THR A 177 -8.49 2.13 6.33
C THR A 177 -8.43 3.36 5.45
N GLN A 178 -7.50 4.26 5.74
CA GLN A 178 -7.19 5.41 4.90
C GLN A 178 -6.28 5.00 3.75
N LEU A 179 -6.47 5.59 2.58
CA LEU A 179 -5.69 5.31 1.40
C LEU A 179 -4.68 6.43 1.13
N LEU A 180 -3.41 6.06 0.99
CA LEU A 180 -2.38 6.87 0.35
C LEU A 180 -2.06 6.23 -1.00
N PHE A 181 -2.57 6.82 -2.05
CA PHE A 181 -2.46 6.32 -3.42
C PHE A 181 -1.41 7.13 -4.18
N VAL A 182 -0.41 6.48 -4.72
CA VAL A 182 0.66 7.14 -5.51
C VAL A 182 0.55 6.71 -6.95
N SER A 183 0.41 7.68 -7.84
CA SER A 183 0.44 7.47 -9.30
C SER A 183 0.80 8.78 -10.00
N HIS A 184 1.42 8.65 -11.16
CA HIS A 184 1.71 9.76 -12.05
C HIS A 184 0.66 9.94 -13.17
N GLN A 185 -0.34 9.04 -13.26
CA GLN A 185 -1.35 9.03 -14.33
C GLN A 185 -2.72 9.50 -13.78
N ASP A 186 -3.30 10.51 -14.42
CA ASP A 186 -4.57 11.11 -14.00
C ASP A 186 -5.76 10.12 -14.03
N LEU A 187 -5.77 9.20 -14.99
CA LEU A 187 -6.84 8.20 -15.13
C LEU A 187 -6.83 7.11 -14.04
N ASP A 188 -5.77 7.05 -13.25
CA ASP A 188 -5.60 6.00 -12.25
C ASP A 188 -6.32 6.28 -10.94
N ALA A 189 -6.56 7.55 -10.59
CA ALA A 189 -7.10 7.92 -9.30
C ALA A 189 -8.41 7.17 -8.98
N PRO A 190 -8.47 6.43 -7.85
CA PRO A 190 -9.73 5.83 -7.39
C PRO A 190 -10.76 6.90 -7.01
N ASN A 191 -12.06 6.59 -7.19
CA ASN A 191 -13.14 7.53 -6.87
C ASN A 191 -13.29 7.81 -5.35
N CYS A 192 -12.64 7.03 -4.50
CA CYS A 192 -12.62 7.23 -3.05
C CYS A 192 -11.58 8.27 -2.59
N ILE A 193 -10.80 8.85 -3.50
CA ILE A 193 -9.84 9.92 -3.19
C ILE A 193 -10.62 11.18 -2.76
N THR A 194 -10.15 11.82 -1.70
CA THR A 194 -10.73 13.05 -1.15
C THR A 194 -9.75 14.22 -1.16
N HIS A 195 -8.46 13.95 -1.30
CA HIS A 195 -7.40 14.96 -1.25
C HIS A 195 -6.30 14.65 -2.25
N LEU A 196 -5.71 15.71 -2.79
CA LEU A 196 -4.57 15.65 -3.70
C LEU A 196 -3.33 16.26 -3.03
N PHE A 197 -2.21 15.57 -3.13
CA PHE A 197 -0.87 16.07 -2.85
C PHE A 197 -0.07 16.00 -4.13
N GLU A 198 0.16 17.15 -4.79
CA GLU A 198 0.80 17.19 -6.09
C GLU A 198 2.18 17.82 -6.03
N PHE A 199 3.17 17.12 -6.57
CA PHE A 199 4.51 17.67 -6.83
C PHE A 199 4.54 18.34 -8.20
N ILE A 200 4.79 19.63 -8.22
CA ILE A 200 4.88 20.46 -9.44
C ILE A 200 6.32 20.92 -9.62
N ARG A 201 6.85 20.83 -10.83
CA ARG A 201 8.18 21.35 -11.15
C ARG A 201 8.09 22.84 -11.43
N GLU A 202 8.83 23.65 -10.68
CA GLU A 202 8.93 25.08 -10.85
C GLU A 202 10.41 25.50 -10.72
N ASN A 203 10.96 26.19 -11.74
CA ASN A 203 12.32 26.73 -11.75
C ASN A 203 13.39 25.71 -11.26
N ASP A 204 13.39 24.50 -11.86
CA ASP A 204 14.28 23.38 -11.52
C ASP A 204 14.17 22.82 -10.09
N LYS A 205 13.17 23.23 -9.32
CA LYS A 205 12.81 22.65 -8.03
C LYS A 205 11.42 22.02 -8.09
N TYR A 206 11.16 21.15 -7.14
CA TYR A 206 9.80 20.64 -6.91
C TYR A 206 9.17 21.40 -5.76
N ILE A 207 8.03 22.02 -6.03
CA ILE A 207 7.09 22.52 -5.02
C ILE A 207 5.95 21.50 -4.86
N TYR A 208 5.18 21.63 -3.81
CA TYR A 208 4.02 20.79 -3.59
C TYR A 208 2.77 21.61 -3.31
N VAL A 209 1.64 21.14 -3.80
CA VAL A 209 0.32 21.74 -3.61
C VAL A 209 -0.60 20.70 -2.97
N GLN A 210 -1.42 21.16 -2.04
CA GLN A 210 -2.42 20.34 -1.38
C GLN A 210 -3.80 20.90 -1.64
N SER A 211 -4.76 20.07 -2.01
CA SER A 211 -6.15 20.45 -2.22
C SER A 211 -7.12 19.33 -1.85
N ALA A 212 -8.34 19.69 -1.48
CA ALA A 212 -9.46 18.76 -1.50
C ALA A 212 -9.90 18.49 -2.95
N VAL A 213 -10.38 17.28 -3.23
CA VAL A 213 -10.87 16.83 -4.55
C VAL A 213 -12.37 16.63 -4.49
#